data_cfd618d2248eee54d578bb61f4b15e20
#
_entry.id   cfd618d2248eee54d578bb61f4b15e20
#
_cell.length_a   1.000
_cell.length_b   1.000
_cell.length_c   1.000
_cell.angle_alpha   90.00
_cell.angle_beta   90.00
_cell.angle_gamma   90.00
#
_symmetry.space_group_name_H-M   'P 1'
#
loop_
_entity.id
_entity.type
_entity.pdbx_description
1 polymer ?
#
loop_
_entity_poly.entity_id
_entity_poly.type
_entity_poly.pdbx_seq_one_letter_code
_entity_poly.pdbx_strand_id
1 'polypeptide(L)'
;MSRKVKYSILKFKSYLRKKLFGEYAVGVIYDTKNGKIMAPIDDMMVGKKLGFDGEYDMAEVDILKDLITETDTVYIVGVHWGTLLLPLSKYCNKIIGYEANPITFNYLETNLFINKIKNVLLFNNAAGDMSRKVKFYASTINSGGSK
;
A
#
# COMPACT_ATOMS: atom_id res chain seq x y z
N MET A 1 7.84 17.70 -20.69
CA MET A 1 8.15 16.27 -20.96
C MET A 1 6.84 15.51 -21.11
N SER A 2 6.63 14.80 -22.22
CA SER A 2 5.36 14.11 -22.48
C SER A 2 5.14 12.97 -21.46
N ARG A 3 3.85 12.62 -21.20
CA ARG A 3 3.44 11.53 -20.28
C ARG A 3 4.08 10.19 -20.67
N LYS A 4 4.24 9.92 -21.99
CA LYS A 4 4.88 8.71 -22.52
C LYS A 4 6.37 8.62 -22.14
N VAL A 5 7.11 9.73 -22.26
CA VAL A 5 8.55 9.79 -21.92
C VAL A 5 8.75 9.58 -20.42
N LYS A 6 7.93 10.22 -19.58
CA LYS A 6 7.98 10.04 -18.11
C LYS A 6 7.75 8.57 -17.73
N TYR A 7 6.78 7.91 -18.37
CA TYR A 7 6.47 6.49 -18.14
C TYR A 7 7.61 5.56 -18.56
N SER A 8 8.26 5.80 -19.70
CA SER A 8 9.42 5.02 -20.17
C SER A 8 10.60 5.13 -19.22
N ILE A 9 10.87 6.33 -18.68
CA ILE A 9 11.94 6.54 -17.68
C ILE A 9 11.64 5.76 -16.40
N LEU A 10 10.40 5.76 -15.93
CA LEU A 10 10.00 4.99 -14.76
C LEU A 10 10.19 3.48 -14.96
N LYS A 11 9.80 2.94 -16.12
CA LYS A 11 10.04 1.53 -16.49
C LYS A 11 11.52 1.17 -16.45
N PHE A 12 12.38 2.01 -17.04
CA PHE A 12 13.81 1.78 -17.05
C PHE A 12 14.41 1.78 -15.64
N LYS A 13 13.99 2.73 -14.78
CA LYS A 13 14.45 2.78 -13.38
C LYS A 13 13.97 1.56 -12.57
N SER A 14 12.73 1.13 -12.77
CA SER A 14 12.16 -0.09 -12.19
C SER A 14 12.99 -1.32 -12.58
N TYR A 15 13.29 -1.47 -13.86
CA TYR A 15 14.14 -2.54 -14.38
C TYR A 15 15.56 -2.52 -13.76
N LEU A 16 16.20 -1.35 -13.67
CA LEU A 16 17.52 -1.22 -13.05
C LEU A 16 17.51 -1.63 -11.58
N ARG A 17 16.51 -1.20 -10.81
CA ARG A 17 16.36 -1.62 -9.41
C ARG A 17 16.26 -3.13 -9.29
N LYS A 18 15.43 -3.77 -10.11
CA LYS A 18 15.27 -5.22 -10.12
C LYS A 18 16.60 -5.94 -10.42
N LYS A 19 17.39 -5.41 -11.36
CA LYS A 19 18.73 -5.95 -11.70
C LYS A 19 19.72 -5.79 -10.54
N LEU A 20 19.71 -4.66 -9.83
CA LEU A 20 20.62 -4.40 -8.71
C LEU A 20 20.34 -5.33 -7.50
N PHE A 21 19.09 -5.63 -7.21
CA PHE A 21 18.72 -6.47 -6.07
C PHE A 21 18.68 -7.97 -6.39
N GLY A 22 18.73 -8.32 -7.67
CA GLY A 22 18.66 -9.70 -8.15
C GLY A 22 17.27 -10.13 -8.59
N GLU A 23 17.25 -11.14 -9.45
CA GLU A 23 16.03 -11.61 -10.14
C GLU A 23 14.97 -12.15 -9.18
N TYR A 24 15.40 -12.74 -8.08
CA TYR A 24 14.51 -13.36 -7.08
C TYR A 24 14.10 -12.42 -5.93
N ALA A 25 14.55 -11.17 -5.96
CA ALA A 25 14.14 -10.19 -4.98
C ALA A 25 12.71 -9.71 -5.25
N VAL A 26 11.80 -9.99 -4.33
CA VAL A 26 10.36 -9.67 -4.48
C VAL A 26 9.96 -8.35 -3.85
N GLY A 27 10.65 -7.90 -2.81
CA GLY A 27 10.33 -6.66 -2.11
C GLY A 27 11.45 -6.12 -1.23
N VAL A 28 11.26 -4.91 -0.76
CA VAL A 28 12.13 -4.22 0.21
C VAL A 28 11.26 -3.77 1.37
N ILE A 29 11.77 -3.93 2.58
CA ILE A 29 11.13 -3.39 3.79
C ILE A 29 11.75 -2.01 4.05
N TYR A 30 10.89 -1.00 4.12
CA TYR A 30 11.23 0.37 4.51
C TYR A 30 10.79 0.60 5.95
N ASP A 31 11.67 1.14 6.80
CA ASP A 31 11.32 1.61 8.14
C ASP A 31 10.98 3.10 8.05
N THR A 32 9.70 3.42 8.17
CA THR A 32 9.14 4.74 7.83
C THR A 32 8.24 5.29 8.93
N LYS A 33 7.84 6.56 8.81
CA LYS A 33 6.83 7.15 9.70
C LYS A 33 5.47 6.44 9.63
N ASN A 34 5.15 5.83 8.47
CA ASN A 34 3.93 5.03 8.31
C ASN A 34 4.02 3.64 8.98
N GLY A 35 5.20 3.24 9.47
CA GLY A 35 5.52 1.91 10.00
C GLY A 35 6.50 1.17 9.08
N LYS A 36 6.76 -0.09 9.39
CA LYS A 36 7.59 -0.96 8.54
C LYS A 36 6.75 -1.46 7.38
N ILE A 37 7.11 -1.06 6.17
CA ILE A 37 6.34 -1.39 4.96
C ILE A 37 7.20 -2.15 3.98
N MET A 38 6.84 -3.40 3.73
CA MET A 38 7.32 -4.16 2.59
C MET A 38 6.57 -3.72 1.33
N ALA A 39 7.32 -3.32 0.33
CA ALA A 39 6.80 -2.94 -0.98
C ALA A 39 7.56 -3.64 -2.11
N PRO A 40 6.95 -3.85 -3.29
CA PRO A 40 7.64 -4.41 -4.45
C PRO A 40 8.89 -3.61 -4.78
N ILE A 41 9.98 -4.32 -5.10
CA ILE A 41 11.27 -3.71 -5.38
C ILE A 41 11.25 -2.75 -6.56
N ASP A 42 10.34 -3.00 -7.49
CA ASP A 42 10.19 -2.28 -8.75
C ASP A 42 9.13 -1.17 -8.70
N ASP A 43 8.44 -0.96 -7.57
CA ASP A 43 7.51 0.14 -7.44
C ASP A 43 8.23 1.50 -7.41
N MET A 44 7.84 2.34 -8.37
CA MET A 44 8.46 3.65 -8.60
C MET A 44 7.56 4.81 -8.17
N MET A 45 6.48 4.55 -7.46
CA MET A 45 5.53 5.55 -6.97
C MET A 45 5.55 5.64 -5.44
N VAL A 46 4.83 4.76 -4.77
CA VAL A 46 4.73 4.73 -3.31
C VAL A 46 6.02 4.21 -2.68
N GLY A 47 6.54 3.07 -3.17
CA GLY A 47 7.78 2.47 -2.67
C GLY A 47 9.00 3.38 -2.83
N LYS A 48 9.03 4.18 -3.92
CA LYS A 48 10.07 5.21 -4.07
C LYS A 48 9.97 6.28 -2.99
N LYS A 49 8.78 6.82 -2.71
CA LYS A 49 8.59 7.85 -1.67
C LYS A 49 8.95 7.30 -0.29
N LEU A 50 8.45 6.11 0.06
CA LEU A 50 8.80 5.46 1.30
C LEU A 50 10.33 5.31 1.48
N GLY A 51 11.04 4.95 0.41
CA GLY A 51 12.48 4.74 0.47
C GLY A 51 13.34 6.00 0.49
N PHE A 52 12.88 7.12 -0.08
CA PHE A 52 13.65 8.37 -0.15
C PHE A 52 13.19 9.41 0.87
N ASP A 53 11.88 9.53 1.08
CA ASP A 53 11.30 10.55 1.95
C ASP A 53 11.04 10.00 3.38
N GLY A 54 11.03 8.67 3.55
CA GLY A 54 10.75 7.99 4.82
C GLY A 54 9.28 8.09 5.24
N GLU A 55 8.40 8.54 4.35
CA GLU A 55 6.98 8.72 4.62
C GLU A 55 6.14 8.73 3.34
N TYR A 56 4.85 8.48 3.47
CA TYR A 56 3.87 8.61 2.42
C TYR A 56 2.55 9.14 2.97
N ASP A 57 2.12 10.29 2.45
CA ASP A 57 0.84 10.96 2.76
C ASP A 57 0.55 11.09 4.28
N MET A 58 1.61 11.37 5.08
CA MET A 58 1.47 11.51 6.54
C MET A 58 0.58 12.68 6.95
N ALA A 59 0.46 13.72 6.12
CA ALA A 59 -0.48 14.82 6.37
C ALA A 59 -1.94 14.34 6.40
N GLU A 60 -2.31 13.36 5.57
CA GLU A 60 -3.64 12.72 5.61
C GLU A 60 -3.83 11.92 6.91
N VAL A 61 -2.81 11.18 7.34
CA VAL A 61 -2.82 10.47 8.63
C VAL A 61 -3.04 11.45 9.78
N ASP A 62 -2.34 12.59 9.77
CA ASP A 62 -2.44 13.61 10.81
C ASP A 62 -3.84 14.22 10.92
N ILE A 63 -4.52 14.44 9.78
CA ILE A 63 -5.91 14.92 9.77
C ILE A 63 -6.85 13.84 10.31
N LEU A 64 -6.71 12.60 9.84
CA LEU A 64 -7.65 11.52 10.17
C LEU A 64 -7.53 11.05 11.61
N LYS A 65 -6.32 11.02 12.20
CA LYS A 65 -6.15 10.63 13.62
C LYS A 65 -6.91 11.58 14.58
N ASP A 66 -7.08 12.85 14.21
CA ASP A 66 -7.81 13.83 15.03
C ASP A 66 -9.35 13.66 14.94
N LEU A 67 -9.82 12.88 13.96
CA LEU A 67 -11.24 12.57 13.75
C LEU A 67 -11.64 11.19 14.33
N ILE A 68 -10.68 10.39 14.77
CA ILE A 68 -10.86 9.00 15.20
C ILE A 68 -10.65 8.90 16.70
N THR A 69 -11.45 8.07 17.37
CA THR A 69 -11.33 7.75 18.78
C THR A 69 -10.98 6.28 19.00
N GLU A 70 -10.48 5.94 20.18
CA GLU A 70 -10.11 4.56 20.56
C GLU A 70 -11.28 3.57 20.56
N THR A 71 -12.53 4.04 20.48
CA THR A 71 -13.73 3.21 20.43
C THR A 71 -14.25 2.97 19.01
N ASP A 72 -13.72 3.68 18.02
CA ASP A 72 -14.23 3.65 16.66
C ASP A 72 -13.84 2.39 15.89
N THR A 73 -14.72 2.00 14.96
CA THR A 73 -14.41 1.07 13.89
C THR A 73 -14.24 1.85 12.58
N VAL A 74 -13.05 1.82 12.03
CA VAL A 74 -12.69 2.54 10.80
C VAL A 74 -12.79 1.60 9.61
N TYR A 75 -13.44 2.05 8.54
CA TYR A 75 -13.53 1.32 7.27
C TYR A 75 -12.61 1.98 6.24
N ILE A 76 -11.71 1.22 5.62
CA ILE A 76 -10.80 1.71 4.58
C ILE A 76 -10.99 0.88 3.32
N VAL A 77 -11.34 1.54 2.22
CA VAL A 77 -11.48 0.92 0.89
C VAL A 77 -10.28 1.32 0.03
N GLY A 78 -9.58 0.30 -0.52
CA GLY A 78 -8.33 0.52 -1.23
C GLY A 78 -7.14 0.71 -0.29
N VAL A 79 -6.97 -0.22 0.65
CA VAL A 79 -5.95 -0.15 1.71
C VAL A 79 -4.53 -0.15 1.17
N HIS A 80 -4.33 -0.69 -0.02
CA HIS A 80 -3.02 -0.83 -0.65
C HIS A 80 -2.04 -1.60 0.26
N TRP A 81 -0.83 -1.09 0.52
CA TRP A 81 0.15 -1.71 1.42
C TRP A 81 0.01 -1.29 2.88
N GLY A 82 -1.03 -0.52 3.19
CA GLY A 82 -1.33 -0.08 4.54
C GLY A 82 -0.67 1.23 4.96
N THR A 83 -0.22 2.06 4.02
CA THR A 83 0.42 3.36 4.34
C THR A 83 -0.45 4.26 5.21
N LEU A 84 -1.77 4.20 5.05
CA LEU A 84 -2.75 4.88 5.89
C LEU A 84 -3.19 4.00 7.07
N LEU A 85 -3.46 2.72 6.83
CA LEU A 85 -3.99 1.79 7.80
C LEU A 85 -3.05 1.58 9.00
N LEU A 86 -1.74 1.37 8.73
CA LEU A 86 -0.77 1.03 9.78
C LEU A 86 -0.67 2.13 10.86
N PRO A 87 -0.48 3.42 10.52
CA PRO A 87 -0.46 4.47 11.53
C PRO A 87 -1.82 4.65 12.21
N LEU A 88 -2.95 4.60 11.50
CA LEU A 88 -4.29 4.80 12.06
C LEU A 88 -4.73 3.67 13.00
N SER A 89 -4.20 2.45 12.85
CA SER A 89 -4.52 1.33 13.73
C SER A 89 -4.21 1.57 15.21
N LYS A 90 -3.38 2.58 15.52
CA LYS A 90 -3.02 2.97 16.88
C LYS A 90 -4.04 3.85 17.58
N TYR A 91 -4.99 4.41 16.82
CA TYR A 91 -5.94 5.43 17.30
C TYR A 91 -7.39 4.97 17.30
N CYS A 92 -7.67 3.71 16.92
CA CYS A 92 -9.02 3.18 16.85
C CYS A 92 -9.12 1.78 17.46
N ASN A 93 -10.34 1.37 17.81
CA ASN A 93 -10.62 0.02 18.31
C ASN A 93 -10.34 -1.03 17.23
N LYS A 94 -10.82 -0.79 16.00
CA LYS A 94 -10.74 -1.76 14.91
C LYS A 94 -10.68 -1.07 13.55
N ILE A 95 -9.93 -1.68 12.61
CA ILE A 95 -10.00 -1.32 11.19
C ILE A 95 -10.57 -2.50 10.40
N ILE A 96 -11.48 -2.19 9.47
CA ILE A 96 -11.97 -3.11 8.44
C ILE A 96 -11.48 -2.60 7.10
N GLY A 97 -10.58 -3.36 6.47
CA GLY A 97 -9.89 -2.96 5.24
C GLY A 97 -10.26 -3.83 4.04
N TYR A 98 -10.44 -3.19 2.89
CA TYR A 98 -10.70 -3.84 1.61
C TYR A 98 -9.58 -3.51 0.63
N GLU A 99 -8.96 -4.56 0.05
CA GLU A 99 -7.98 -4.43 -1.03
C GLU A 99 -8.31 -5.42 -2.14
N ALA A 100 -8.56 -4.93 -3.34
CA ALA A 100 -9.01 -5.75 -4.46
C ALA A 100 -7.88 -6.53 -5.14
N ASN A 101 -6.65 -5.96 -5.16
CA ASN A 101 -5.50 -6.59 -5.80
C ASN A 101 -4.92 -7.69 -4.90
N PRO A 102 -4.97 -8.98 -5.28
CA PRO A 102 -4.48 -10.07 -4.44
C PRO A 102 -2.96 -9.98 -4.18
N ILE A 103 -2.18 -9.46 -5.11
CA ILE A 103 -0.74 -9.27 -4.91
C ILE A 103 -0.48 -8.19 -3.86
N THR A 104 -1.17 -7.06 -3.99
CA THR A 104 -1.09 -5.95 -3.02
C THR A 104 -1.59 -6.39 -1.64
N PHE A 105 -2.65 -7.20 -1.61
CA PHE A 105 -3.19 -7.79 -0.39
C PHE A 105 -2.18 -8.64 0.37
N ASN A 106 -1.41 -9.49 -0.32
CA ASN A 106 -0.36 -10.30 0.31
C ASN A 106 0.75 -9.44 0.94
N TYR A 107 1.13 -8.34 0.29
CA TYR A 107 2.06 -7.37 0.90
C TYR A 107 1.45 -6.71 2.13
N LEU A 108 0.15 -6.36 2.08
CA LEU A 108 -0.56 -5.77 3.21
C LEU A 108 -0.60 -6.72 4.42
N GLU A 109 -0.94 -7.99 4.24
CA GLU A 109 -0.90 -8.99 5.32
C GLU A 109 0.49 -9.12 5.93
N THR A 110 1.54 -9.15 5.09
CA THR A 110 2.93 -9.15 5.55
C THR A 110 3.21 -7.89 6.39
N ASN A 111 2.73 -6.73 5.95
CA ASN A 111 2.93 -5.46 6.65
C ASN A 111 2.20 -5.41 8.00
N LEU A 112 1.01 -5.97 8.12
CA LEU A 112 0.36 -6.15 9.42
C LEU A 112 1.18 -7.04 10.35
N PHE A 113 1.68 -8.15 9.84
CA PHE A 113 2.48 -9.11 10.61
C PHE A 113 3.77 -8.48 11.15
N ILE A 114 4.58 -7.83 10.32
CA ILE A 114 5.86 -7.22 10.75
C ILE A 114 5.67 -6.05 11.72
N ASN A 115 4.52 -5.36 11.67
CA ASN A 115 4.16 -4.30 12.63
C ASN A 115 3.39 -4.82 13.85
N LYS A 116 3.11 -6.13 13.93
CA LYS A 116 2.38 -6.79 15.03
C LYS A 116 0.99 -6.21 15.27
N ILE A 117 0.32 -5.74 14.21
CA ILE A 117 -1.03 -5.16 14.28
C ILE A 117 -2.05 -6.29 14.37
N LYS A 118 -2.98 -6.18 15.33
CA LYS A 118 -3.97 -7.23 15.63
C LYS A 118 -5.43 -6.78 15.52
N ASN A 119 -5.67 -5.49 15.51
CA ASN A 119 -7.00 -4.89 15.49
C ASN A 119 -7.50 -4.60 14.07
N VAL A 120 -7.07 -5.39 13.09
CA VAL A 120 -7.44 -5.22 11.68
C VAL A 120 -8.08 -6.49 11.14
N LEU A 121 -9.20 -6.32 10.43
CA LEU A 121 -9.85 -7.35 9.63
C LEU A 121 -9.75 -6.97 8.16
N LEU A 122 -9.13 -7.83 7.34
CA LEU A 122 -8.91 -7.59 5.92
C LEU A 122 -9.80 -8.46 5.04
N PHE A 123 -10.23 -7.88 3.92
CA PHE A 123 -10.95 -8.56 2.86
C PHE A 123 -10.26 -8.33 1.51
N ASN A 124 -9.89 -9.41 0.82
CA ASN A 124 -9.38 -9.31 -0.55
C ASN A 124 -10.55 -9.18 -1.55
N ASN A 125 -11.25 -8.06 -1.47
CA ASN A 125 -12.43 -7.76 -2.26
C ASN A 125 -12.40 -6.29 -2.72
N ALA A 126 -13.02 -6.02 -3.86
CA ALA A 126 -13.42 -4.67 -4.23
C ALA A 126 -14.71 -4.30 -3.51
N ALA A 127 -14.84 -3.08 -3.02
CA ALA A 127 -16.11 -2.54 -2.57
C ALA A 127 -16.95 -2.12 -3.79
N GLY A 128 -18.24 -2.41 -3.75
CA GLY A 128 -19.18 -2.10 -4.82
C GLY A 128 -20.62 -2.09 -4.32
N ASP A 129 -21.52 -1.74 -5.21
CA ASP A 129 -22.97 -1.63 -4.97
C ASP A 129 -23.69 -2.98 -4.91
N MET A 130 -23.05 -4.04 -5.42
CA MET A 130 -23.60 -5.39 -5.40
C MET A 130 -22.51 -6.45 -5.32
N SER A 131 -22.85 -7.62 -4.77
CA SER A 131 -21.97 -8.78 -4.73
C SER A 131 -21.88 -9.45 -6.09
N ARG A 132 -20.72 -9.36 -6.76
CA ARG A 132 -20.45 -9.98 -8.06
C ARG A 132 -18.98 -10.29 -8.26
N LYS A 133 -18.66 -11.22 -9.15
CA LYS A 133 -17.29 -11.42 -9.63
C LYS A 133 -16.94 -10.35 -10.66
N VAL A 134 -15.80 -9.69 -10.49
CA VAL A 134 -15.28 -8.70 -11.42
C VAL A 134 -13.92 -9.14 -11.96
N LYS A 135 -13.59 -8.74 -13.20
CA LYS A 135 -12.24 -8.91 -13.74
C LYS A 135 -11.37 -7.79 -13.16
N PHE A 136 -10.21 -8.17 -12.63
CA PHE A 136 -9.24 -7.24 -12.08
C PHE A 136 -8.00 -7.17 -13.00
N TYR A 137 -7.59 -5.98 -13.37
CA TYR A 137 -6.41 -5.73 -14.20
C TYR A 137 -5.33 -5.05 -13.36
N ALA A 138 -4.32 -5.82 -12.93
CA ALA A 138 -3.20 -5.29 -12.16
C ALA A 138 -2.32 -4.37 -13.02
N SER A 139 -1.98 -3.19 -12.50
CA SER A 139 -0.97 -2.33 -13.10
C SER A 139 0.43 -2.84 -12.77
N THR A 140 1.32 -2.90 -13.76
CA THR A 140 2.70 -3.40 -13.62
C THR A 140 3.69 -2.36 -13.08
N ILE A 141 3.30 -1.10 -12.93
CA ILE A 141 4.20 -0.01 -12.50
C ILE A 141 3.69 0.74 -11.28
N ASN A 142 2.37 0.77 -11.12
CA ASN A 142 1.69 1.42 -10.03
C ASN A 142 0.59 0.51 -9.52
N SER A 143 0.83 -0.20 -8.44
CA SER A 143 -0.16 -1.11 -7.84
C SER A 143 -1.46 -0.40 -7.45
N GLY A 144 -1.40 0.87 -7.06
CA GLY A 144 -2.58 1.70 -6.78
C GLY A 144 -3.33 2.19 -8.02
N GLY A 145 -2.78 2.01 -9.23
CA GLY A 145 -3.41 2.36 -10.51
C GLY A 145 -4.11 1.20 -11.21
N SER A 146 -4.37 0.11 -10.53
CA SER A 146 -5.11 -1.06 -11.03
C SER A 146 -6.59 -0.75 -11.25
N LYS A 147 -7.25 -1.45 -12.19
CA LYS A 147 -8.66 -1.25 -12.57
C LYS A 147 -9.40 -2.59 -12.60
#